data_d40382e1b53d34af0c5a240629719ee0
#
_entry.id   d40382e1b53d34af0c5a240629719ee0
#
_cell.length_a   1.000
_cell.length_b   1.000
_cell.length_c   1.000
_cell.angle_alpha   90.00
_cell.angle_beta   90.00
_cell.angle_gamma   90.00
#
_symmetry.space_group_name_H-M   'P 1'
#
loop_
_entity.id
_entity.type
_entity.pdbx_description
1 polymer ?
#
loop_
_entity_poly.entity_id
_entity_poly.type
_entity_poly.pdbx_seq_one_letter_code
_entity_poly.pdbx_strand_id
1 'polypeptide(L)'
;ANAGGRALAIISPDSGDGKTYTATNLAVTLAQLGGRTLLVDADMRNPHVHEVFNLSNQTGLSGILSGRADKQVIQQVGAIPSLFVLPVGITPPNPQELVERPAFGLLMRELVSKFDHVVVDTPAAVHGADAAVIAAKCGAALVLARKNSSRSAALRELVASLAGAPVKMAGVVFNEF
;
A
#
# COMPACT_ATOMS: atom_id res chain seq x y z
N ALA A 1 19.43 -13.36 -14.00
CA ALA A 1 18.39 -12.34 -14.19
C ALA A 1 17.89 -11.93 -12.82
N ASN A 2 18.28 -10.77 -12.32
CA ASN A 2 17.72 -10.20 -11.10
C ASN A 2 16.22 -10.01 -11.36
N ALA A 3 15.39 -10.81 -10.72
CA ALA A 3 13.99 -10.49 -10.58
C ALA A 3 13.96 -9.18 -9.77
N GLY A 4 13.75 -8.06 -10.45
CA GLY A 4 13.68 -6.76 -9.80
C GLY A 4 12.75 -6.86 -8.60
N GLY A 5 13.16 -6.29 -7.46
CA GLY A 5 12.34 -6.26 -6.26
C GLY A 5 10.95 -5.73 -6.57
N ARG A 6 9.95 -6.20 -5.82
CA ARG A 6 8.55 -5.78 -5.98
C ARG A 6 8.02 -5.27 -4.65
N ALA A 7 7.21 -4.23 -4.71
CA ALA A 7 6.37 -3.87 -3.59
C ALA A 7 5.13 -4.79 -3.57
N LEU A 8 4.62 -5.08 -2.40
CA LEU A 8 3.39 -5.86 -2.21
C LEU A 8 2.24 -4.92 -1.87
N ALA A 9 1.30 -4.76 -2.78
CA ALA A 9 0.06 -4.04 -2.52
C ALA A 9 -0.95 -4.94 -1.79
N ILE A 10 -1.53 -4.44 -0.71
CA ILE A 10 -2.63 -5.11 -0.01
C ILE A 10 -3.93 -4.49 -0.50
N ILE A 11 -4.75 -5.28 -1.18
CA ILE A 11 -5.97 -4.82 -1.85
C ILE A 11 -7.20 -5.59 -1.38
N SER A 12 -8.36 -4.97 -1.43
CA SER A 12 -9.64 -5.62 -1.13
C SER A 12 -10.79 -5.01 -1.93
N PRO A 13 -11.89 -5.76 -2.15
CA PRO A 13 -13.06 -5.22 -2.81
C PRO A 13 -13.74 -4.12 -2.00
N ASP A 14 -13.94 -4.32 -0.70
CA ASP A 14 -14.73 -3.43 0.15
C ASP A 14 -13.90 -2.79 1.27
N SER A 15 -14.42 -1.69 1.82
CA SER A 15 -13.88 -1.10 3.05
C SER A 15 -14.16 -2.01 4.25
N GLY A 16 -13.25 -2.02 5.22
CA GLY A 16 -13.40 -2.84 6.42
C GLY A 16 -13.01 -4.31 6.25
N ASP A 17 -12.45 -4.71 5.11
CA ASP A 17 -11.94 -6.08 4.89
C ASP A 17 -10.63 -6.37 5.63
N GLY A 18 -10.05 -5.38 6.31
CA GLY A 18 -8.85 -5.54 7.15
C GLY A 18 -7.52 -5.27 6.45
N LYS A 19 -7.51 -4.48 5.35
CA LYS A 19 -6.28 -4.14 4.61
C LYS A 19 -5.21 -3.51 5.49
N THR A 20 -5.53 -2.39 6.14
CA THR A 20 -4.58 -1.66 6.99
C THR A 20 -4.08 -2.55 8.13
N TYR A 21 -4.97 -3.32 8.77
CA TYR A 21 -4.58 -4.29 9.79
C TYR A 21 -3.58 -5.32 9.26
N THR A 22 -3.87 -5.92 8.10
CA THR A 22 -3.00 -6.92 7.47
C THR A 22 -1.68 -6.31 7.01
N ALA A 23 -1.71 -5.16 6.34
CA ALA A 23 -0.51 -4.45 5.87
C ALA A 23 0.42 -4.09 7.05
N THR A 24 -0.16 -3.56 8.14
CA THR A 24 0.56 -3.19 9.35
C THR A 24 1.23 -4.40 10.00
N ASN A 25 0.48 -5.47 10.25
CA ASN A 25 1.02 -6.67 10.89
C ASN A 25 2.06 -7.38 10.03
N LEU A 26 1.84 -7.43 8.72
CA LEU A 26 2.83 -7.99 7.79
C LEU A 26 4.14 -7.18 7.82
N ALA A 27 4.05 -5.86 7.76
CA ALA A 27 5.22 -4.99 7.80
C ALA A 27 5.99 -5.12 9.12
N VAL A 28 5.29 -5.17 10.26
CA VAL A 28 5.89 -5.42 11.58
C VAL A 28 6.61 -6.77 11.60
N THR A 29 5.95 -7.83 11.13
CA THR A 29 6.54 -9.19 11.11
C THR A 29 7.79 -9.24 10.25
N LEU A 30 7.77 -8.65 9.05
CA LEU A 30 8.93 -8.60 8.15
C LEU A 30 10.08 -7.81 8.78
N ALA A 31 9.80 -6.70 9.45
CA ALA A 31 10.81 -5.92 10.15
C ALA A 31 11.42 -6.69 11.34
N GLN A 32 10.61 -7.45 12.08
CA GLN A 32 11.08 -8.30 13.18
C GLN A 32 11.96 -9.47 12.70
N LEU A 33 11.75 -9.94 11.47
CA LEU A 33 12.61 -10.95 10.84
C LEU A 33 13.99 -10.40 10.39
N GLY A 34 14.22 -9.08 10.56
CA GLY A 34 15.53 -8.45 10.34
C GLY A 34 15.66 -7.68 9.02
N GLY A 35 14.66 -7.69 8.15
CA GLY A 35 14.67 -6.90 6.91
C GLY A 35 14.27 -5.43 7.14
N ARG A 36 14.99 -4.49 6.51
CA ARG A 36 14.55 -3.09 6.45
C ARG A 36 13.24 -3.01 5.68
N THR A 37 12.16 -2.73 6.39
CA THR A 37 10.81 -2.79 5.88
C THR A 37 10.19 -1.41 5.82
N LEU A 38 9.59 -1.07 4.69
CA LEU A 38 8.80 0.14 4.51
C LEU A 38 7.32 -0.22 4.37
N LEU A 39 6.48 0.41 5.17
CA LEU A 39 5.04 0.43 5.00
C LEU A 39 4.62 1.77 4.38
N VAL A 40 4.00 1.72 3.23
CA VAL A 40 3.48 2.90 2.51
C VAL A 40 1.97 2.96 2.71
N ASP A 41 1.48 4.05 3.25
CA ASP A 41 0.04 4.37 3.26
C ASP A 41 -0.31 5.04 1.93
N ALA A 42 -0.94 4.29 1.03
CA ALA A 42 -1.45 4.80 -0.24
C ALA A 42 -2.97 4.97 -0.24
N ASP A 43 -3.65 4.76 0.90
CA ASP A 43 -5.07 5.09 1.06
C ASP A 43 -5.23 6.60 1.32
N MET A 44 -5.05 7.38 0.26
CA MET A 44 -5.20 8.83 0.33
C MET A 44 -6.63 9.30 0.57
N ARG A 45 -7.61 8.39 0.55
CA ARG A 45 -9.02 8.69 0.82
C ARG A 45 -9.33 8.59 2.30
N ASN A 46 -8.70 7.64 2.99
CA ASN A 46 -8.93 7.35 4.39
C ASN A 46 -7.64 6.87 5.08
N PRO A 47 -6.66 7.78 5.26
CA PRO A 47 -5.35 7.42 5.81
C PRO A 47 -5.45 7.04 7.29
N HIS A 48 -4.89 5.89 7.68
CA HIS A 48 -4.92 5.38 9.05
C HIS A 48 -3.58 4.82 9.56
N VAL A 49 -2.62 4.53 8.68
CA VAL A 49 -1.36 3.90 9.10
C VAL A 49 -0.60 4.76 10.11
N HIS A 50 -0.61 6.07 9.95
CA HIS A 50 0.06 7.00 10.87
C HIS A 50 -0.53 6.94 12.30
N GLU A 51 -1.83 6.71 12.44
CA GLU A 51 -2.50 6.57 13.74
C GLU A 51 -2.04 5.32 14.47
N VAL A 52 -1.88 4.18 13.75
CA VAL A 52 -1.45 2.89 14.32
C VAL A 52 -0.09 3.02 15.00
N PHE A 53 0.82 3.81 14.44
CA PHE A 53 2.18 3.99 14.96
C PHE A 53 2.40 5.31 15.70
N ASN A 54 1.35 6.09 15.90
CA ASN A 54 1.41 7.43 16.51
C ASN A 54 2.47 8.33 15.83
N LEU A 55 2.42 8.39 14.49
CA LEU A 55 3.32 9.17 13.66
C LEU A 55 2.64 10.44 13.13
N SER A 56 3.45 11.42 12.72
CA SER A 56 2.95 12.62 12.06
C SER A 56 2.44 12.31 10.65
N ASN A 57 1.31 12.93 10.26
CA ASN A 57 0.74 12.86 8.91
C ASN A 57 0.73 14.23 8.20
N GLN A 58 1.62 15.13 8.57
CA GLN A 58 1.68 16.47 7.93
C GLN A 58 2.37 16.44 6.56
N THR A 59 3.32 15.53 6.40
CA THR A 59 4.07 15.31 5.15
C THR A 59 4.04 13.84 4.79
N GLY A 60 4.06 13.49 3.51
CA GLY A 60 3.99 12.11 3.08
C GLY A 60 3.89 11.94 1.57
N LEU A 61 3.29 10.83 1.17
CA LEU A 61 3.17 10.38 -0.22
C LEU A 61 2.51 11.43 -1.13
N SER A 62 1.44 12.08 -0.68
CA SER A 62 0.73 13.10 -1.46
C SER A 62 1.61 14.29 -1.80
N GLY A 63 2.46 14.71 -0.86
CA GLY A 63 3.43 15.78 -1.06
C GLY A 63 4.49 15.42 -2.08
N ILE A 64 5.05 14.20 -2.00
CA ILE A 64 6.02 13.68 -2.99
C ILE A 64 5.41 13.70 -4.39
N LEU A 65 4.21 13.14 -4.55
CA LEU A 65 3.55 13.02 -5.85
C LEU A 65 3.10 14.36 -6.43
N SER A 66 2.90 15.35 -5.57
CA SER A 66 2.57 16.73 -5.96
C SER A 66 3.81 17.60 -6.21
N GLY A 67 5.03 17.07 -6.05
CA GLY A 67 6.27 17.83 -6.18
C GLY A 67 6.52 18.83 -5.06
N ARG A 68 5.87 18.64 -3.89
CA ARG A 68 5.98 19.50 -2.69
C ARG A 68 6.71 18.80 -1.55
N ALA A 69 7.50 17.76 -1.84
CA ALA A 69 8.13 16.96 -0.80
C ALA A 69 9.24 17.71 -0.06
N ASP A 70 9.16 17.75 1.25
CA ASP A 70 10.26 18.04 2.15
C ASP A 70 11.18 16.83 2.30
N LYS A 71 12.41 17.08 2.81
CA LYS A 71 13.52 16.09 2.78
C LYS A 71 13.33 14.87 3.68
N GLN A 72 12.34 14.81 4.56
CA GLN A 72 12.12 13.69 5.50
C GLN A 72 10.63 13.35 5.62
N VAL A 73 10.12 12.62 4.64
CA VAL A 73 8.72 12.14 4.66
C VAL A 73 8.58 10.73 5.22
N ILE A 74 9.64 9.92 5.15
CA ILE A 74 9.69 8.56 5.70
C ILE A 74 10.10 8.63 7.17
N GLN A 75 9.29 8.05 8.04
CA GLN A 75 9.48 8.07 9.49
C GLN A 75 9.82 6.67 10.01
N GLN A 76 10.83 6.56 10.87
CA GLN A 76 11.17 5.32 11.56
C GLN A 76 10.23 5.09 12.74
N VAL A 77 9.77 3.87 12.93
CA VAL A 77 8.96 3.49 14.10
C VAL A 77 9.88 3.20 15.27
N GLY A 78 9.82 4.05 16.31
CA GLY A 78 10.79 4.00 17.42
C GLY A 78 10.88 2.66 18.14
N ALA A 79 9.76 1.95 18.30
CA ALA A 79 9.72 0.64 18.95
C ALA A 79 10.26 -0.51 18.06
N ILE A 80 10.39 -0.29 16.74
CA ILE A 80 10.80 -1.31 15.76
C ILE A 80 11.81 -0.67 14.79
N PRO A 81 13.12 -0.68 15.11
CA PRO A 81 14.12 0.08 14.37
C PRO A 81 14.25 -0.26 12.87
N SER A 82 13.83 -1.47 12.47
CA SER A 82 13.84 -1.90 11.06
C SER A 82 12.57 -1.53 10.31
N LEU A 83 11.56 -0.95 10.98
CA LEU A 83 10.30 -0.54 10.38
C LEU A 83 10.28 0.96 10.11
N PHE A 84 9.92 1.29 8.88
CA PHE A 84 9.73 2.65 8.40
C PHE A 84 8.33 2.80 7.83
N VAL A 85 7.77 4.00 7.94
CA VAL A 85 6.44 4.34 7.42
C VAL A 85 6.53 5.56 6.53
N LEU A 86 5.90 5.47 5.37
CA LEU A 86 5.60 6.62 4.51
C LEU A 86 4.10 6.88 4.63
N PRO A 87 3.68 7.87 5.44
CA PRO A 87 2.27 8.23 5.59
C PRO A 87 1.74 8.91 4.33
N VAL A 88 0.43 9.11 4.26
CA VAL A 88 -0.20 9.86 3.15
C VAL A 88 0.27 11.30 3.11
N GLY A 89 0.38 11.94 4.26
CA GLY A 89 0.49 13.40 4.37
C GLY A 89 -0.87 14.07 4.28
N ILE A 90 -0.90 15.30 3.80
CA ILE A 90 -2.16 16.04 3.61
C ILE A 90 -2.98 15.33 2.52
N THR A 91 -4.23 15.02 2.85
CA THR A 91 -5.16 14.36 1.92
C THR A 91 -5.38 15.23 0.67
N PRO A 92 -5.08 14.72 -0.52
CA PRO A 92 -5.24 15.49 -1.76
C PRO A 92 -6.70 15.47 -2.21
N PRO A 93 -7.15 16.48 -2.98
CA PRO A 93 -8.51 16.49 -3.55
C PRO A 93 -8.69 15.49 -4.69
N ASN A 94 -7.60 15.01 -5.30
CA ASN A 94 -7.58 14.14 -6.48
C ASN A 94 -6.65 12.93 -6.31
N PRO A 95 -6.96 12.00 -5.38
CA PRO A 95 -6.08 10.87 -5.06
C PRO A 95 -5.74 9.99 -6.27
N GLN A 96 -6.74 9.65 -7.08
CA GLN A 96 -6.56 8.79 -8.24
C GLN A 96 -5.58 9.38 -9.25
N GLU A 97 -5.73 10.65 -9.59
CA GLU A 97 -4.81 11.34 -10.52
C GLU A 97 -3.36 11.25 -10.05
N LEU A 98 -3.12 11.39 -8.74
CA LEU A 98 -1.75 11.33 -8.20
C LEU A 98 -1.13 9.94 -8.36
N VAL A 99 -1.86 8.87 -8.09
CA VAL A 99 -1.31 7.51 -8.24
C VAL A 99 -1.16 7.09 -9.69
N GLU A 100 -1.93 7.67 -10.61
CA GLU A 100 -1.80 7.45 -12.05
C GLU A 100 -0.53 8.09 -12.64
N ARG A 101 -0.02 9.16 -12.04
CA ARG A 101 1.18 9.86 -12.53
C ARG A 101 2.39 8.91 -12.63
N PRO A 102 3.26 9.11 -13.62
CA PRO A 102 4.53 8.36 -13.73
C PRO A 102 5.40 8.46 -12.46
N ALA A 103 5.31 9.57 -11.73
CA ALA A 103 6.05 9.81 -10.49
C ALA A 103 5.82 8.72 -9.44
N PHE A 104 4.60 8.16 -9.32
CA PHE A 104 4.34 7.07 -8.39
C PHE A 104 5.10 5.79 -8.76
N GLY A 105 5.14 5.43 -10.04
CA GLY A 105 5.92 4.27 -10.48
C GLY A 105 7.43 4.45 -10.31
N LEU A 106 7.94 5.68 -10.51
CA LEU A 106 9.34 6.02 -10.25
C LEU A 106 9.66 5.89 -8.76
N LEU A 107 8.81 6.44 -7.90
CA LEU A 107 8.93 6.33 -6.45
C LEU A 107 8.96 4.86 -5.99
N MET A 108 8.02 4.02 -6.47
CA MET A 108 7.99 2.60 -6.10
C MET A 108 9.30 1.89 -6.46
N ARG A 109 9.86 2.12 -7.64
CA ARG A 109 11.16 1.55 -8.03
C ARG A 109 12.30 2.01 -7.11
N GLU A 110 12.30 3.27 -6.74
CA GLU A 110 13.30 3.82 -5.81
C GLU A 110 13.17 3.18 -4.42
N LEU A 111 11.96 3.08 -3.89
CA LEU A 111 11.70 2.49 -2.57
C LEU A 111 12.11 1.02 -2.52
N VAL A 112 11.75 0.24 -3.54
CA VAL A 112 12.13 -1.18 -3.65
C VAL A 112 13.66 -1.37 -3.75
N SER A 113 14.40 -0.39 -4.25
CA SER A 113 15.87 -0.44 -4.28
C SER A 113 16.52 -0.14 -2.93
N LYS A 114 15.81 0.56 -2.03
CA LYS A 114 16.33 1.03 -0.73
C LYS A 114 15.90 0.18 0.46
N PHE A 115 14.81 -0.58 0.33
CA PHE A 115 14.24 -1.39 1.38
C PHE A 115 14.18 -2.86 0.95
N ASP A 116 14.42 -3.76 1.90
CA ASP A 116 14.32 -5.21 1.65
C ASP A 116 12.87 -5.63 1.39
N HIS A 117 11.94 -4.99 2.09
CA HIS A 117 10.50 -5.21 1.96
C HIS A 117 9.74 -3.89 1.83
N VAL A 118 8.82 -3.81 0.88
CA VAL A 118 7.91 -2.67 0.71
C VAL A 118 6.48 -3.21 0.69
N VAL A 119 5.68 -2.84 1.68
CA VAL A 119 4.26 -3.17 1.80
C VAL A 119 3.46 -1.90 1.57
N VAL A 120 2.40 -1.97 0.77
CA VAL A 120 1.60 -0.80 0.40
C VAL A 120 0.14 -1.04 0.78
N ASP A 121 -0.36 -0.25 1.72
CA ASP A 121 -1.78 -0.20 2.05
C ASP A 121 -2.53 0.63 1.01
N THR A 122 -3.68 0.15 0.54
CA THR A 122 -4.42 0.77 -0.56
C THR A 122 -5.85 1.11 -0.18
N PRO A 123 -6.52 2.04 -0.88
CA PRO A 123 -7.96 2.23 -0.72
C PRO A 123 -8.73 0.98 -1.19
N ALA A 124 -9.96 0.79 -0.69
CA ALA A 124 -10.82 -0.29 -1.16
C ALA A 124 -11.21 -0.09 -2.63
N ALA A 125 -11.31 -1.18 -3.40
CA ALA A 125 -11.61 -1.13 -4.83
C ALA A 125 -13.00 -0.54 -5.14
N VAL A 126 -13.94 -0.63 -4.19
CA VAL A 126 -15.28 0.01 -4.31
C VAL A 126 -15.21 1.52 -4.50
N HIS A 127 -14.12 2.18 -4.09
CA HIS A 127 -13.94 3.63 -4.20
C HIS A 127 -13.37 4.08 -5.55
N GLY A 128 -12.94 3.18 -6.41
CA GLY A 128 -12.40 3.51 -7.73
C GLY A 128 -11.28 2.59 -8.17
N ALA A 129 -10.58 2.99 -9.24
CA ALA A 129 -9.50 2.21 -9.84
C ALA A 129 -8.16 2.31 -9.10
N ASP A 130 -8.05 3.13 -8.06
CA ASP A 130 -6.80 3.44 -7.34
C ASP A 130 -6.06 2.17 -6.92
N ALA A 131 -6.77 1.21 -6.32
CA ALA A 131 -6.17 -0.04 -5.83
C ALA A 131 -5.51 -0.85 -6.96
N ALA A 132 -6.17 -0.98 -8.11
CA ALA A 132 -5.65 -1.71 -9.26
C ALA A 132 -4.43 -0.98 -9.87
N VAL A 133 -4.48 0.34 -9.97
CA VAL A 133 -3.37 1.18 -10.47
C VAL A 133 -2.16 1.07 -9.54
N ILE A 134 -2.36 1.15 -8.23
CA ILE A 134 -1.30 1.00 -7.23
C ILE A 134 -0.69 -0.40 -7.33
N ALA A 135 -1.51 -1.45 -7.37
CA ALA A 135 -1.05 -2.83 -7.50
C ALA A 135 -0.20 -3.05 -8.76
N ALA A 136 -0.62 -2.49 -9.90
CA ALA A 136 0.14 -2.56 -11.15
C ALA A 136 1.52 -1.92 -11.04
N LYS A 137 1.63 -0.79 -10.34
CA LYS A 137 2.91 -0.09 -10.12
C LYS A 137 3.78 -0.74 -9.05
N CYS A 138 3.19 -1.47 -8.11
CA CYS A 138 3.89 -2.28 -7.13
C CYS A 138 4.48 -3.57 -7.75
N GLY A 139 3.80 -4.16 -8.73
CA GLY A 139 4.20 -5.38 -9.41
C GLY A 139 3.80 -6.67 -8.69
N ALA A 140 3.27 -6.60 -7.47
CA ALA A 140 2.67 -7.73 -6.74
C ALA A 140 1.49 -7.26 -5.89
N ALA A 141 0.49 -8.13 -5.72
CA ALA A 141 -0.69 -7.87 -4.90
C ALA A 141 -1.11 -9.08 -4.08
N LEU A 142 -1.55 -8.81 -2.85
CA LEU A 142 -2.26 -9.74 -1.97
C LEU A 142 -3.70 -9.25 -1.85
N VAL A 143 -4.65 -10.11 -2.20
CA VAL A 143 -6.07 -9.79 -2.14
C VAL A 143 -6.63 -10.22 -0.80
N LEU A 144 -7.34 -9.34 -0.12
CA LEU A 144 -8.10 -9.66 1.08
C LEU A 144 -9.60 -9.70 0.76
N ALA A 145 -10.26 -10.66 1.36
CA ALA A 145 -11.71 -10.73 1.41
C ALA A 145 -12.15 -11.04 2.85
N ARG A 146 -13.26 -10.48 3.27
CA ARG A 146 -13.83 -10.76 4.59
C ARG A 146 -14.92 -11.80 4.49
N LYS A 147 -14.82 -12.86 5.28
CA LYS A 147 -15.83 -13.92 5.35
C LYS A 147 -17.20 -13.33 5.74
N ASN A 148 -18.25 -13.74 5.06
CA ASN A 148 -19.62 -13.29 5.26
C ASN A 148 -19.88 -11.78 5.03
N SER A 149 -18.91 -11.02 4.54
CA SER A 149 -19.03 -9.59 4.28
C SER A 149 -18.70 -9.25 2.82
N SER A 150 -17.54 -9.68 2.32
CA SER A 150 -17.13 -9.38 0.94
C SER A 150 -18.02 -10.11 -0.05
N ARG A 151 -18.59 -9.37 -1.00
CA ARG A 151 -19.41 -9.93 -2.06
C ARG A 151 -18.53 -10.68 -3.07
N SER A 152 -18.88 -11.92 -3.37
CA SER A 152 -18.13 -12.77 -4.31
C SER A 152 -18.00 -12.16 -5.71
N ALA A 153 -19.00 -11.38 -6.14
CA ALA A 153 -18.96 -10.64 -7.41
C ALA A 153 -17.90 -9.56 -7.38
N ALA A 154 -17.86 -8.71 -6.33
CA ALA A 154 -16.87 -7.65 -6.19
C ALA A 154 -15.44 -8.20 -6.10
N LEU A 155 -15.25 -9.34 -5.42
CA LEU A 155 -13.95 -10.02 -5.38
C LEU A 155 -13.53 -10.51 -6.77
N ARG A 156 -14.44 -11.11 -7.55
CA ARG A 156 -14.17 -11.55 -8.92
C ARG A 156 -13.83 -10.38 -9.84
N GLU A 157 -14.55 -9.28 -9.74
CA GLU A 157 -14.29 -8.06 -10.51
C GLU A 157 -12.90 -7.50 -10.19
N LEU A 158 -12.53 -7.43 -8.91
CA LEU A 158 -11.20 -6.98 -8.49
C LEU A 158 -10.11 -7.89 -9.06
N VAL A 159 -10.24 -9.20 -8.93
CA VAL A 159 -9.27 -10.16 -9.48
C VAL A 159 -9.19 -10.04 -11.01
N ALA A 160 -10.34 -9.90 -11.68
CA ALA A 160 -10.38 -9.73 -13.14
C ALA A 160 -9.71 -8.41 -13.58
N SER A 161 -9.84 -7.33 -12.82
CA SER A 161 -9.19 -6.05 -13.13
C SER A 161 -7.66 -6.14 -13.10
N LEU A 162 -7.12 -7.10 -12.36
CA LEU A 162 -5.67 -7.34 -12.26
C LEU A 162 -5.15 -8.29 -13.35
N ALA A 163 -6.01 -9.10 -13.96
CA ALA A 163 -5.60 -10.15 -14.91
C ALA A 163 -4.92 -9.60 -16.17
N GLY A 164 -5.21 -8.35 -16.56
CA GLY A 164 -4.59 -7.65 -17.69
C GLY A 164 -3.41 -6.73 -17.32
N ALA A 165 -3.10 -6.60 -16.02
CA ALA A 165 -2.07 -5.71 -15.52
C ALA A 165 -0.75 -6.47 -15.26
N PRO A 166 0.41 -5.82 -15.28
CA PRO A 166 1.71 -6.43 -14.97
C PRO A 166 1.88 -6.65 -13.47
N VAL A 167 0.95 -7.40 -12.88
CA VAL A 167 0.86 -7.69 -11.44
C VAL A 167 0.98 -9.17 -11.20
N LYS A 168 1.88 -9.57 -10.30
CA LYS A 168 1.91 -10.93 -9.76
C LYS A 168 0.96 -11.04 -8.57
N MET A 169 -0.09 -11.81 -8.69
CA MET A 169 -0.96 -12.11 -7.55
C MET A 169 -0.24 -13.07 -6.58
N ALA A 170 -0.03 -12.61 -5.35
CA ALA A 170 0.60 -13.41 -4.30
C ALA A 170 -0.38 -14.43 -3.71
N GLY A 171 -1.67 -14.11 -3.70
CA GLY A 171 -2.73 -14.97 -3.20
C GLY A 171 -3.97 -14.19 -2.80
N VAL A 172 -4.95 -14.94 -2.28
CA VAL A 172 -6.16 -14.39 -1.66
C VAL A 172 -6.22 -14.87 -0.22
N VAL A 173 -6.44 -13.95 0.71
CA VAL A 173 -6.61 -14.24 2.13
C VAL A 173 -8.04 -13.94 2.53
N PHE A 174 -8.69 -14.90 3.18
CA PHE A 174 -9.99 -14.71 3.80
C PHE A 174 -9.83 -14.35 5.27
N ASN A 175 -10.23 -13.13 5.60
CA ASN A 175 -10.24 -12.63 6.96
C ASN A 175 -11.55 -12.99 7.64
N GLU A 176 -11.50 -13.52 8.85
CA GLU A 176 -12.69 -13.98 9.59
C GLU A 176 -13.14 -13.00 10.70
N PHE A 177 -12.46 -11.86 10.86
CA PHE A 177 -12.74 -10.87 11.92
C PHE A 177 -13.73 -9.81 11.47
#